data_d9103ae4bcf2817c7d7354e12730f664
#
_entry.id   d9103ae4bcf2817c7d7354e12730f664
#
_cell.length_a   1.000
_cell.length_b   1.000
_cell.length_c   1.000
_cell.angle_alpha   90.00
_cell.angle_beta   90.00
_cell.angle_gamma   90.00
#
_symmetry.space_group_name_H-M   'P 1'
#
loop_
_entity.id
_entity.type
_entity.pdbx_description
1 polymer ?
#
loop_
_entity_poly.entity_id
_entity_poly.type
_entity_poly.pdbx_seq_one_letter_code
_entity_poly.pdbx_strand_id
1 'polypeptide(L)'
;MDWKYLINHLGFLNEVIRAKITDMIAKIYDGLRLVFKTKKKIEILICTILIWFCYFLMTKWLIESCHIDLNVFDIYIMLIFGAIIISVPALPGGIGTYEAGITYAFTFLFFVSKDVALTYAIVSHTSNYLPYVVIGFFYFVKSGVKISSIRKNSLNHG
;
A
#
# COMPACT_ATOMS: atom_id res chain seq x y z
N MET A 1 -27.48 6.01 8.85
CA MET A 1 -27.23 6.97 7.76
C MET A 1 -26.98 6.14 6.51
N ASP A 2 -27.97 6.09 5.62
CA ASP A 2 -27.91 5.18 4.46
C ASP A 2 -26.97 5.73 3.40
N TRP A 3 -25.72 5.26 3.43
CA TRP A 3 -24.71 5.58 2.42
C TRP A 3 -25.16 5.28 0.97
N LYS A 4 -26.16 4.40 0.80
CA LYS A 4 -26.81 4.15 -0.49
C LYS A 4 -27.51 5.39 -1.05
N TYR A 5 -27.99 6.27 -0.18
CA TYR A 5 -28.64 7.52 -0.58
C TYR A 5 -27.65 8.54 -1.18
N LEU A 6 -26.42 8.59 -0.63
CA LEU A 6 -25.35 9.47 -1.14
C LEU A 6 -24.87 9.04 -2.53
N ILE A 7 -24.81 7.73 -2.81
CA ILE A 7 -24.34 7.21 -4.10
C ILE A 7 -25.40 7.38 -5.20
N ASN A 8 -26.68 7.35 -4.87
CA ASN A 8 -27.76 7.61 -5.82
C ASN A 8 -27.76 9.08 -6.32
N HIS A 9 -27.18 10.01 -5.56
CA HIS A 9 -27.05 11.42 -6.00
C HIS A 9 -25.87 11.65 -6.95
N LEU A 10 -24.97 10.68 -7.12
CA LEU A 10 -23.88 10.72 -8.10
C LEU A 10 -24.36 10.25 -9.49
N GLY A 11 -25.50 10.74 -9.94
CA GLY A 11 -26.06 10.48 -11.27
C GLY A 11 -25.16 10.86 -12.46
N PHE A 12 -23.99 11.44 -12.16
CA PHE A 12 -22.97 11.85 -13.12
C PHE A 12 -21.95 10.74 -13.46
N LEU A 13 -21.91 9.65 -12.70
CA LEU A 13 -20.93 8.57 -12.90
C LEU A 13 -21.54 7.43 -13.72
N ASN A 14 -20.77 6.93 -14.68
CA ASN A 14 -21.07 5.72 -15.43
C ASN A 14 -21.44 4.55 -14.47
N GLU A 15 -22.47 3.77 -14.79
CA GLU A 15 -23.00 2.68 -13.95
C GLU A 15 -21.92 1.71 -13.49
N VAL A 16 -20.93 1.42 -14.34
CA VAL A 16 -19.80 0.52 -14.02
C VAL A 16 -18.92 1.12 -12.91
N ILE A 17 -18.66 2.42 -12.94
CA ILE A 17 -17.86 3.12 -11.93
C ILE A 17 -18.64 3.18 -10.62
N ARG A 18 -19.94 3.48 -10.70
CA ARG A 18 -20.82 3.53 -9.52
C ARG A 18 -20.89 2.15 -8.83
N ALA A 19 -21.03 1.08 -9.59
CA ALA A 19 -21.04 -0.28 -9.05
C ALA A 19 -19.72 -0.64 -8.34
N LYS A 20 -18.57 -0.28 -8.93
CA LYS A 20 -17.25 -0.50 -8.31
C LYS A 20 -17.06 0.29 -7.01
N ILE A 21 -17.46 1.55 -7.01
CA ILE A 21 -17.38 2.40 -5.81
C ILE A 21 -18.28 1.84 -4.70
N THR A 22 -19.50 1.43 -5.05
CA THR A 22 -20.47 0.84 -4.11
C THR A 22 -19.92 -0.45 -3.49
N ASP A 23 -19.34 -1.34 -4.29
CA ASP A 23 -18.73 -2.59 -3.83
C ASP A 23 -17.52 -2.31 -2.93
N MET A 24 -16.69 -1.34 -3.29
CA MET A 24 -15.53 -0.94 -2.48
C MET A 24 -15.96 -0.38 -1.11
N ILE A 25 -16.96 0.50 -1.08
CA ILE A 25 -17.50 1.06 0.17
C ILE A 25 -18.14 -0.03 1.02
N ALA A 26 -18.89 -0.96 0.41
CA ALA A 26 -19.47 -2.09 1.13
C ALA A 26 -18.40 -2.97 1.80
N LYS A 27 -17.33 -3.28 1.07
CA LYS A 27 -16.20 -4.07 1.60
C LYS A 27 -15.47 -3.35 2.75
N ILE A 28 -15.28 -2.04 2.64
CA ILE A 28 -14.69 -1.23 3.71
C ILE A 28 -15.61 -1.26 4.95
N TYR A 29 -16.91 -1.06 4.76
CA TYR A 29 -17.88 -1.09 5.86
C TYR A 29 -17.92 -2.45 6.55
N ASP A 30 -17.95 -3.54 5.79
CA ASP A 30 -17.94 -4.90 6.33
C ASP A 30 -16.62 -5.20 7.07
N GLY A 31 -15.49 -4.76 6.53
CA GLY A 31 -14.19 -4.86 7.20
C GLY A 31 -14.17 -4.11 8.55
N LEU A 32 -14.64 -2.87 8.58
CA LEU A 32 -14.76 -2.10 9.82
C LEU A 32 -15.70 -2.78 10.84
N ARG A 33 -16.84 -3.26 10.37
CA ARG A 33 -17.81 -3.98 11.23
C ARG A 33 -17.20 -5.22 11.87
N LEU A 34 -16.37 -5.97 11.13
CA LEU A 34 -15.65 -7.13 11.68
C LEU A 34 -14.70 -6.72 12.81
N VAL A 35 -13.93 -5.64 12.63
CA VAL A 35 -13.04 -5.11 13.66
C VAL A 35 -13.82 -4.72 14.92
N PHE A 36 -14.98 -4.05 14.76
CA PHE A 36 -15.80 -3.68 15.90
C PHE A 36 -16.49 -4.87 16.59
N LYS A 37 -16.70 -5.97 15.90
CA LYS A 37 -17.31 -7.19 16.49
C LYS A 37 -16.30 -8.11 17.18
N THR A 38 -15.01 -8.02 16.83
CA THR A 38 -14.01 -8.92 17.42
C THR A 38 -13.79 -8.65 18.90
N LYS A 39 -13.53 -9.70 19.66
CA LYS A 39 -13.15 -9.60 21.08
C LYS A 39 -11.69 -9.10 21.27
N LYS A 40 -10.88 -9.14 20.21
CA LYS A 40 -9.45 -8.80 20.24
C LYS A 40 -9.13 -7.39 19.74
N LYS A 41 -10.03 -6.45 19.96
CA LYS A 41 -9.90 -5.05 19.48
C LYS A 41 -8.63 -4.38 19.96
N ILE A 42 -8.27 -4.59 21.22
CA ILE A 42 -7.10 -3.96 21.85
C ILE A 42 -5.82 -4.54 21.24
N GLU A 43 -5.76 -5.87 21.05
CA GLU A 43 -4.62 -6.52 20.41
C GLU A 43 -4.41 -5.99 18.98
N ILE A 44 -5.49 -5.88 18.20
CA ILE A 44 -5.46 -5.32 16.83
C ILE A 44 -4.98 -3.86 16.86
N LEU A 45 -5.50 -3.05 17.77
CA LEU A 45 -5.10 -1.64 17.88
C LEU A 45 -3.61 -1.52 18.22
N ILE A 46 -3.13 -2.27 19.21
CA ILE A 46 -1.71 -2.27 19.61
C ILE A 46 -0.83 -2.71 18.43
N CYS A 47 -1.17 -3.81 17.75
CA CYS A 47 -0.41 -4.27 16.59
C CYS A 47 -0.40 -3.23 15.46
N THR A 48 -1.53 -2.56 15.21
CA THR A 48 -1.62 -1.50 14.20
C THR A 48 -0.71 -0.33 14.55
N ILE A 49 -0.75 0.15 15.79
CA ILE A 49 0.13 1.24 16.25
C ILE A 49 1.60 0.84 16.13
N LEU A 50 1.96 -0.37 16.54
CA LEU A 50 3.34 -0.86 16.44
C LEU A 50 3.81 -0.94 14.98
N ILE A 51 2.98 -1.44 14.08
CA ILE A 51 3.33 -1.52 12.65
C ILE A 51 3.56 -0.12 12.08
N TRP A 52 2.66 0.83 12.32
CA TRP A 52 2.83 2.21 11.84
C TRP A 52 4.05 2.91 12.46
N PHE A 53 4.34 2.63 13.72
CA PHE A 53 5.54 3.12 14.38
C PHE A 53 6.82 2.56 13.74
N CYS A 54 6.85 1.26 13.42
CA CYS A 54 7.98 0.66 12.71
C CYS A 54 8.15 1.27 11.30
N TYR A 55 7.05 1.47 10.57
CA TYR A 55 7.11 2.15 9.27
C TYR A 55 7.64 3.57 9.38
N PHE A 56 7.21 4.31 10.40
CA PHE A 56 7.70 5.65 10.66
C PHE A 56 9.21 5.66 10.91
N LEU A 57 9.71 4.79 11.79
CA LEU A 57 11.14 4.69 12.08
C LEU A 57 11.96 4.33 10.84
N MET A 58 11.47 3.36 10.06
CA MET A 58 12.13 2.96 8.82
C MET A 58 12.18 4.11 7.80
N THR A 59 11.06 4.81 7.60
CA THR A 59 10.97 5.97 6.72
C THR A 59 11.92 7.08 7.17
N LYS A 60 11.95 7.37 8.48
CA LYS A 60 12.84 8.36 9.08
C LYS A 60 14.31 8.03 8.79
N TRP A 61 14.75 6.82 9.12
CA TRP A 61 16.15 6.43 8.91
C TRP A 61 16.56 6.42 7.45
N LEU A 62 15.66 6.03 6.53
CA LEU A 62 15.93 6.11 5.09
C LEU A 62 16.07 7.55 4.61
N ILE A 63 15.23 8.46 5.08
CA ILE A 63 15.30 9.89 4.76
C ILE A 63 16.63 10.48 5.26
N GLU A 64 17.01 10.19 6.51
CA GLU A 64 18.27 10.61 7.09
C GLU A 64 19.49 10.01 6.34
N SER A 65 19.41 8.75 5.92
CA SER A 65 20.46 8.09 5.13
C SER A 65 20.67 8.72 3.74
N CYS A 66 19.63 9.33 3.18
CA CYS A 66 19.71 10.07 1.93
C CYS A 66 20.12 11.54 2.14
N HIS A 67 20.50 11.94 3.37
CA HIS A 67 20.84 13.33 3.73
C HIS A 67 19.72 14.32 3.42
N ILE A 68 18.47 13.89 3.55
CA ILE A 68 17.29 14.74 3.41
C ILE A 68 16.91 15.22 4.82
N ASP A 69 16.85 16.53 5.00
CA ASP A 69 16.48 17.12 6.29
C ASP A 69 14.98 17.45 6.29
N LEU A 70 14.22 16.63 7.01
CA LEU A 70 12.78 16.77 7.18
C LEU A 70 12.40 16.73 8.65
N ASN A 71 11.40 17.53 9.01
CA ASN A 71 10.83 17.46 10.34
C ASN A 71 9.90 16.25 10.49
N VAL A 72 9.49 15.95 11.71
CA VAL A 72 8.64 14.78 12.02
C VAL A 72 7.32 14.80 11.26
N PHE A 73 6.70 15.96 11.08
CA PHE A 73 5.43 16.08 10.35
C PHE A 73 5.61 15.79 8.85
N ASP A 74 6.69 16.25 8.25
CA ASP A 74 7.01 16.00 6.84
C ASP A 74 7.25 14.51 6.58
N ILE A 75 7.91 13.83 7.53
CA ILE A 75 8.09 12.36 7.47
C ILE A 75 6.74 11.64 7.49
N TYR A 76 5.80 12.07 8.33
CA TYR A 76 4.44 11.51 8.34
C TYR A 76 3.70 11.78 7.02
N ILE A 77 3.84 12.97 6.45
CA ILE A 77 3.26 13.30 5.14
C ILE A 77 3.81 12.34 4.10
N MET A 78 5.12 12.13 4.04
CA MET A 78 5.74 11.20 3.08
C MET A 78 5.31 9.76 3.30
N LEU A 79 5.16 9.32 4.55
CA LEU A 79 4.64 7.98 4.87
C LEU A 79 3.21 7.77 4.35
N ILE A 80 2.34 8.75 4.55
CA ILE A 80 0.95 8.70 4.05
C ILE A 80 0.94 8.73 2.51
N PHE A 81 1.74 9.60 1.89
CA PHE A 81 1.86 9.65 0.43
C PHE A 81 2.31 8.31 -0.15
N GLY A 82 3.32 7.69 0.44
CA GLY A 82 3.79 6.36 0.04
C GLY A 82 2.68 5.30 0.12
N ALA A 83 1.90 5.29 1.20
CA ALA A 83 0.77 4.38 1.37
C ALA A 83 -0.33 4.62 0.32
N ILE A 84 -0.62 5.87 -0.03
CA ILE A 84 -1.60 6.21 -1.07
C ILE A 84 -1.09 5.76 -2.44
N ILE A 85 0.15 6.07 -2.78
CA ILE A 85 0.72 5.73 -4.09
C ILE A 85 0.73 4.22 -4.31
N ILE A 86 1.14 3.43 -3.32
CA ILE A 86 1.19 1.97 -3.46
C ILE A 86 -0.21 1.34 -3.51
N SER A 87 -1.24 2.03 -3.02
CA SER A 87 -2.62 1.57 -3.10
C SER A 87 -3.23 1.69 -4.49
N VAL A 88 -2.62 2.48 -5.39
CA VAL A 88 -3.07 2.63 -6.78
C VAL A 88 -2.70 1.39 -7.58
N PRO A 89 -3.67 0.63 -8.09
CA PRO A 89 -3.41 -0.59 -8.85
C PRO A 89 -2.93 -0.22 -10.27
N ALA A 90 -1.63 0.03 -10.43
CA ALA A 90 -1.02 0.34 -11.73
C ALA A 90 -0.27 -0.88 -12.29
N LEU A 91 0.95 -1.09 -11.83
CA LEU A 91 1.76 -2.24 -12.22
C LEU A 91 1.95 -3.21 -11.05
N PRO A 92 2.20 -4.49 -11.33
CA PRO A 92 2.51 -5.46 -10.27
C PRO A 92 3.65 -4.97 -9.37
N GLY A 93 3.39 -4.91 -8.06
CA GLY A 93 4.35 -4.41 -7.08
C GLY A 93 4.56 -2.88 -7.09
N GLY A 94 3.79 -2.10 -7.87
CA GLY A 94 3.92 -0.63 -7.92
C GLY A 94 5.19 -0.13 -8.63
N ILE A 95 5.90 -1.02 -9.34
CA ILE A 95 7.17 -0.69 -10.04
C ILE A 95 6.94 0.48 -11.00
N GLY A 96 7.77 1.49 -10.91
CA GLY A 96 7.69 2.73 -11.70
C GLY A 96 6.70 3.74 -11.15
N THR A 97 5.52 3.35 -10.73
CA THR A 97 4.50 4.26 -10.15
C THR A 97 4.89 4.76 -8.77
N TYR A 98 5.44 3.88 -7.93
CA TYR A 98 5.93 4.27 -6.61
C TYR A 98 7.12 5.23 -6.73
N GLU A 99 8.11 4.88 -7.54
CA GLU A 99 9.30 5.72 -7.76
C GLU A 99 8.93 7.09 -8.32
N ALA A 100 8.06 7.12 -9.33
CA ALA A 100 7.61 8.37 -9.91
C ALA A 100 6.84 9.23 -8.91
N GLY A 101 5.90 8.62 -8.18
CA GLY A 101 5.07 9.32 -7.21
C GLY A 101 5.86 9.86 -6.03
N ILE A 102 6.76 9.08 -5.44
CA ILE A 102 7.61 9.49 -4.33
C ILE A 102 8.61 10.56 -4.78
N THR A 103 9.23 10.38 -5.95
CA THR A 103 10.15 11.40 -6.50
C THR A 103 9.42 12.73 -6.71
N TYR A 104 8.21 12.68 -7.27
CA TYR A 104 7.40 13.87 -7.46
C TYR A 104 7.03 14.54 -6.13
N ALA A 105 6.62 13.76 -5.12
CA ALA A 105 6.27 14.28 -3.81
C ALA A 105 7.46 14.98 -3.13
N PHE A 106 8.64 14.37 -3.12
CA PHE A 106 9.84 15.00 -2.55
C PHE A 106 10.24 16.27 -3.29
N THR A 107 10.24 16.26 -4.62
CA THR A 107 10.64 17.42 -5.42
C THR A 107 9.66 18.57 -5.32
N PHE A 108 8.36 18.27 -5.31
CA PHE A 108 7.31 19.29 -5.32
C PHE A 108 7.00 19.86 -3.94
N LEU A 109 6.96 19.02 -2.89
CA LEU A 109 6.56 19.44 -1.55
C LEU A 109 7.77 19.94 -0.73
N PHE A 110 8.94 19.35 -0.92
CA PHE A 110 10.10 19.58 -0.05
C PHE A 110 11.31 20.13 -0.82
N PHE A 111 11.17 20.41 -2.11
CA PHE A 111 12.22 20.97 -2.96
C PHE A 111 13.52 20.16 -2.96
N VAL A 112 13.43 18.85 -2.70
CA VAL A 112 14.58 17.94 -2.76
C VAL A 112 14.98 17.75 -4.22
N SER A 113 16.28 17.66 -4.49
CA SER A 113 16.77 17.42 -5.85
C SER A 113 16.24 16.09 -6.38
N LYS A 114 15.93 16.04 -7.68
CA LYS A 114 15.33 14.87 -8.33
C LYS A 114 16.17 13.61 -8.15
N ASP A 115 17.47 13.72 -8.18
CA ASP A 115 18.40 12.57 -8.07
C ASP A 115 18.35 11.97 -6.66
N VAL A 116 18.35 12.80 -5.63
CA VAL A 116 18.23 12.35 -4.24
C VAL A 116 16.86 11.76 -3.98
N ALA A 117 15.79 12.42 -4.46
CA ALA A 117 14.42 11.94 -4.34
C ALA A 117 14.21 10.59 -5.03
N LEU A 118 14.77 10.39 -6.22
CA LEU A 118 14.72 9.13 -6.95
C LEU A 118 15.53 8.04 -6.24
N THR A 119 16.71 8.39 -5.71
CA THR A 119 17.53 7.45 -4.93
C THR A 119 16.75 6.95 -3.72
N TYR A 120 16.14 7.87 -2.95
CA TYR A 120 15.27 7.49 -1.84
C TYR A 120 14.13 6.58 -2.28
N ALA A 121 13.44 6.93 -3.36
CA ALA A 121 12.31 6.16 -3.86
C ALA A 121 12.70 4.71 -4.22
N ILE A 122 13.82 4.52 -4.90
CA ILE A 122 14.33 3.18 -5.27
C ILE A 122 14.74 2.41 -4.01
N VAL A 123 15.51 3.02 -3.11
CA VAL A 123 16.00 2.35 -1.89
C VAL A 123 14.83 1.98 -0.97
N SER A 124 13.89 2.88 -0.76
CA SER A 124 12.71 2.65 0.09
C SER A 124 11.81 1.54 -0.48
N HIS A 125 11.56 1.56 -1.79
CA HIS A 125 10.77 0.52 -2.45
C HIS A 125 11.46 -0.85 -2.36
N THR A 126 12.73 -0.91 -2.69
CA THR A 126 13.52 -2.15 -2.63
C THR A 126 13.59 -2.70 -1.21
N SER A 127 13.85 -1.86 -0.22
CA SER A 127 13.93 -2.26 1.20
C SER A 127 12.60 -2.81 1.72
N ASN A 128 11.48 -2.28 1.25
CA ASN A 128 10.16 -2.79 1.62
C ASN A 128 9.81 -4.07 0.87
N TYR A 129 10.14 -4.19 -0.40
CA TYR A 129 9.66 -5.26 -1.27
C TYR A 129 10.56 -6.50 -1.23
N LEU A 130 11.88 -6.32 -1.22
CA LEU A 130 12.87 -7.39 -1.33
C LEU A 130 12.73 -8.46 -0.24
N PRO A 131 12.55 -8.13 1.06
CA PRO A 131 12.39 -9.14 2.10
C PRO A 131 11.19 -10.07 1.85
N TYR A 132 10.07 -9.54 1.40
CA TYR A 132 8.87 -10.34 1.09
C TYR A 132 9.11 -11.29 -0.08
N VAL A 133 9.78 -10.81 -1.13
CA VAL A 133 10.12 -11.63 -2.29
C VAL A 133 11.06 -12.77 -1.90
N VAL A 134 12.12 -12.47 -1.14
CA VAL A 134 13.11 -13.47 -0.70
C VAL A 134 12.45 -14.53 0.20
N ILE A 135 11.69 -14.10 1.20
CA ILE A 135 11.01 -15.01 2.12
C ILE A 135 9.96 -15.83 1.38
N GLY A 136 9.14 -15.19 0.54
CA GLY A 136 8.12 -15.86 -0.27
C GLY A 136 8.72 -16.89 -1.22
N PHE A 137 9.82 -16.55 -1.89
CA PHE A 137 10.54 -17.47 -2.76
C PHE A 137 11.10 -18.66 -2.00
N PHE A 138 11.70 -18.44 -0.83
CA PHE A 138 12.21 -19.53 0.02
C PHE A 138 11.10 -20.50 0.42
N TYR A 139 9.96 -20.01 0.87
CA TYR A 139 8.83 -20.85 1.22
C TYR A 139 8.21 -21.54 0.00
N PHE A 140 8.16 -20.89 -1.16
CA PHE A 140 7.70 -21.49 -2.41
C PHE A 140 8.55 -22.70 -2.80
N VAL A 141 9.87 -22.55 -2.77
CA VAL A 141 10.79 -23.66 -3.07
C VAL A 141 10.67 -24.80 -2.05
N LYS A 142 10.56 -24.46 -0.76
CA LYS A 142 10.42 -25.44 0.32
C LYS A 142 9.10 -26.19 0.30
N SER A 143 8.02 -25.56 -0.17
CA SER A 143 6.67 -26.16 -0.20
C SER A 143 6.53 -27.29 -1.23
N GLY A 144 7.51 -27.48 -2.11
CA GLY A 144 7.48 -28.52 -3.14
C GLY A 144 6.33 -28.37 -4.17
N VAL A 145 5.70 -27.20 -4.23
CA VAL A 145 4.62 -26.92 -5.18
C VAL A 145 5.18 -26.97 -6.59
N LYS A 146 4.78 -27.99 -7.37
CA LYS A 146 5.14 -28.08 -8.78
C LYS A 146 4.34 -27.06 -9.57
N ILE A 147 5.00 -26.17 -10.28
CA ILE A 147 4.39 -25.18 -11.18
C ILE A 147 3.43 -25.84 -12.19
N SER A 148 3.74 -27.08 -12.59
CA SER A 148 2.88 -27.89 -13.46
C SER A 148 1.49 -28.20 -12.87
N SER A 149 1.35 -28.33 -11.55
CA SER A 149 0.07 -28.58 -10.91
C SER A 149 -0.82 -27.33 -10.87
N ILE A 150 -0.21 -26.16 -10.71
CA ILE A 150 -0.93 -24.86 -10.75
C ILE A 150 -1.50 -24.63 -12.15
N ARG A 151 -0.67 -24.87 -13.20
CA ARG A 151 -1.09 -24.73 -14.60
C ARG A 151 -2.25 -25.69 -14.96
N LYS A 152 -2.23 -26.92 -14.44
CA LYS A 152 -3.27 -27.92 -14.71
C LYS A 152 -4.61 -27.52 -14.08
N ASN A 153 -4.59 -26.94 -12.88
CA ASN A 153 -5.80 -26.49 -12.21
C ASN A 153 -6.41 -25.24 -12.89
N SER A 154 -5.61 -24.32 -13.40
CA SER A 154 -6.11 -23.15 -14.15
C SER A 154 -6.79 -23.52 -15.47
N LEU A 155 -6.36 -24.62 -16.12
CA LEU A 155 -6.96 -25.11 -17.37
C LEU A 155 -8.25 -25.89 -17.16
N ASN A 156 -8.52 -26.39 -15.95
CA ASN A 156 -9.74 -27.14 -15.62
C ASN A 156 -10.88 -26.27 -15.09
N HIS A 157 -10.65 -24.99 -14.82
CA HIS A 157 -11.63 -24.03 -14.31
C HIS A 157 -11.91 -22.85 -15.26
N GLY A 158 -11.42 -22.87 -16.47
CA GLY A 158 -11.74 -21.97 -17.59
C GLY A 158 -12.54 -22.73 -18.65
#